data_e83508a916dcfb5cdf7571b943feea04
#
_entry.id   e83508a916dcfb5cdf7571b943feea04
#
_cell.length_a   1.000
_cell.length_b   1.000
_cell.length_c   1.000
_cell.angle_alpha   90.00
_cell.angle_beta   90.00
_cell.angle_gamma   90.00
#
_symmetry.space_group_name_H-M   'P 1'
#
loop_
_entity.id
_entity.type
_entity.pdbx_description
1 polymer ?
#
loop_
_entity_poly.entity_id
_entity_poly.type
_entity_poly.pdbx_seq_one_letter_code
_entity_poly.pdbx_strand_id
1 'polypeptide(L)'
;MKKALAYAVLGLAAVSCTKSSGPSPTYLFVWAGDRDRKSSDFLGVINATADSPDYGAIVASMPVDAAGTFPHHTEQEMPANGHLLANGFGAGRTWLFDLTAPASPKMLTSFTAKAGFSHPHSYVRLPNGEVLVTFQYADGVGATTHDHGAMAGAASAPGAAAASKAPPLTGGLVHMNERGDVIRSASARDPRIAYPYIYPYHVLPLPAVDLAISSTTDMDDGNKPATSEWIQIWRLSDLTLLKSFALAPGPRGDEHQFTGELRLLPDGKSVYAHTFNCGLYLLRDLGGPQPRGTFVKSFQGRDCGVPVISGHYWLQPVPSLHALVSVDISDPEHPREVSTVTFGDDEGPHWAALDASGRRVVVNSAGSKPNRLYIVNVDPSTGTLSIDERFRDAGSSRPGVTLTGKVWPHGFSGEAKPHGTVFSR
;
A
#
# COMPACT_ATOMS: atom_id res chain seq x y z
N MET A 1 21.76 -81.34 34.99
CA MET A 1 22.35 -80.54 33.91
C MET A 1 21.27 -79.62 33.37
N LYS A 2 21.19 -78.37 33.80
CA LYS A 2 20.21 -77.37 33.31
C LYS A 2 20.97 -76.34 32.48
N LYS A 3 20.68 -76.20 31.19
CA LYS A 3 21.23 -75.19 30.28
C LYS A 3 20.42 -73.92 30.41
N ALA A 4 21.08 -72.83 30.78
CA ALA A 4 20.48 -71.48 30.77
C ALA A 4 20.71 -70.85 29.39
N LEU A 5 19.62 -70.39 28.78
CA LEU A 5 19.62 -69.64 27.53
C LEU A 5 19.63 -68.16 27.88
N ALA A 6 20.69 -67.42 27.46
CA ALA A 6 20.75 -65.98 27.59
C ALA A 6 20.14 -65.31 26.34
N TYR A 7 19.13 -64.47 26.52
CA TYR A 7 18.57 -63.58 25.47
C TYR A 7 19.33 -62.22 25.51
N ALA A 8 19.99 -61.89 24.42
CA ALA A 8 20.53 -60.57 24.19
C ALA A 8 19.43 -59.65 23.61
N VAL A 9 19.06 -58.61 24.34
CA VAL A 9 18.15 -57.57 23.87
C VAL A 9 18.99 -56.48 23.18
N LEU A 10 18.92 -56.42 21.84
CA LEU A 10 19.46 -55.29 21.09
C LEU A 10 18.48 -54.09 21.24
N GLY A 11 18.89 -53.07 21.99
CA GLY A 11 18.19 -51.79 22.03
C GLY A 11 18.50 -50.99 20.78
N LEU A 12 17.50 -50.79 19.91
CA LEU A 12 17.56 -49.78 18.86
C LEU A 12 17.37 -48.39 19.49
N ALA A 13 18.44 -47.60 19.55
CA ALA A 13 18.37 -46.19 19.86
C ALA A 13 17.79 -45.44 18.63
N ALA A 14 16.53 -45.02 18.68
CA ALA A 14 15.96 -44.11 17.71
C ALA A 14 16.56 -42.71 17.93
N VAL A 15 17.47 -42.30 17.06
CA VAL A 15 17.93 -40.91 16.99
C VAL A 15 16.79 -40.07 16.42
N SER A 16 16.05 -39.41 17.32
CA SER A 16 15.06 -38.40 16.96
C SER A 16 15.81 -37.15 16.50
N CYS A 17 15.96 -36.95 15.20
CA CYS A 17 16.37 -35.68 14.63
C CYS A 17 15.23 -34.67 14.85
N THR A 18 15.26 -33.97 15.96
CA THR A 18 14.48 -32.72 16.09
C THR A 18 15.10 -31.71 15.13
N LYS A 19 14.44 -31.53 13.97
CA LYS A 19 14.70 -30.34 13.15
C LYS A 19 14.41 -29.13 14.04
N SER A 20 15.45 -28.39 14.43
CA SER A 20 15.26 -27.05 14.97
C SER A 20 14.59 -26.25 13.85
N SER A 21 13.33 -25.91 14.05
CA SER A 21 12.64 -24.98 13.15
C SER A 21 13.31 -23.62 13.37
N GLY A 22 14.22 -23.25 12.48
CA GLY A 22 14.68 -21.88 12.35
C GLY A 22 13.47 -20.95 12.08
N PRO A 23 13.61 -19.64 12.25
CA PRO A 23 12.54 -18.72 11.94
C PRO A 23 12.01 -18.97 10.52
N SER A 24 10.69 -18.88 10.36
CA SER A 24 10.05 -19.09 9.06
C SER A 24 10.63 -18.09 8.04
N PRO A 25 10.88 -18.52 6.78
CA PRO A 25 11.37 -17.61 5.75
C PRO A 25 10.40 -16.44 5.54
N THR A 26 10.96 -15.25 5.38
CA THR A 26 10.21 -14.03 5.09
C THR A 26 10.42 -13.65 3.63
N TYR A 27 9.37 -13.20 2.96
CA TYR A 27 9.41 -12.78 1.56
C TYR A 27 8.81 -11.39 1.40
N LEU A 28 9.19 -10.70 0.32
CA LEU A 28 8.49 -9.53 -0.20
C LEU A 28 7.72 -9.95 -1.45
N PHE A 29 6.45 -9.56 -1.50
CA PHE A 29 5.61 -9.64 -2.68
C PHE A 29 5.53 -8.25 -3.29
N VAL A 30 5.99 -8.12 -4.53
CA VAL A 30 6.18 -6.85 -5.21
C VAL A 30 5.27 -6.82 -6.43
N TRP A 31 4.26 -5.96 -6.41
CA TRP A 31 3.41 -5.73 -7.57
C TRP A 31 4.08 -4.74 -8.50
N ALA A 32 4.41 -5.17 -9.71
CA ALA A 32 5.24 -4.42 -10.64
C ALA A 32 4.79 -4.59 -12.09
N GLY A 33 5.11 -3.62 -12.93
CA GLY A 33 4.90 -3.69 -14.36
C GLY A 33 6.15 -3.34 -15.17
N ASP A 34 6.14 -3.74 -16.43
CA ASP A 34 7.12 -3.30 -17.40
C ASP A 34 6.99 -1.79 -17.61
N ARG A 35 8.07 -1.04 -17.39
CA ARG A 35 8.11 0.41 -17.62
C ARG A 35 7.73 0.78 -19.05
N ASP A 36 8.13 -0.04 -20.01
CA ASP A 36 7.85 0.18 -21.44
C ASP A 36 6.43 -0.29 -21.83
N ARG A 37 5.68 -0.91 -20.92
CA ARG A 37 4.30 -1.38 -21.10
C ARG A 37 4.12 -2.40 -22.24
N LYS A 38 5.17 -3.13 -22.59
CA LYS A 38 5.16 -4.13 -23.68
C LYS A 38 4.98 -5.54 -23.18
N SER A 39 5.51 -5.83 -21.99
CA SER A 39 5.45 -7.12 -21.35
C SER A 39 4.36 -7.14 -20.28
N SER A 40 3.89 -8.34 -19.91
CA SER A 40 2.90 -8.52 -18.84
C SER A 40 3.35 -7.88 -17.53
N ASP A 41 2.41 -7.25 -16.85
CA ASP A 41 2.60 -6.89 -15.45
C ASP A 41 2.65 -8.17 -14.60
N PHE A 42 3.26 -8.11 -13.42
CA PHE A 42 3.54 -9.33 -12.66
C PHE A 42 3.69 -9.08 -11.15
N LEU A 43 3.46 -10.13 -10.37
CA LEU A 43 3.84 -10.19 -8.97
C LEU A 43 5.22 -10.84 -8.86
N GLY A 44 6.20 -10.11 -8.32
CA GLY A 44 7.54 -10.61 -7.99
C GLY A 44 7.61 -11.10 -6.55
N VAL A 45 8.45 -12.10 -6.29
CA VAL A 45 8.74 -12.63 -4.95
C VAL A 45 10.24 -12.50 -4.69
N ILE A 46 10.60 -11.82 -3.61
CA ILE A 46 11.98 -11.57 -3.21
C ILE A 46 12.21 -12.14 -1.80
N ASN A 47 13.33 -12.80 -1.58
CA ASN A 47 13.72 -13.30 -0.25
C ASN A 47 14.03 -12.12 0.67
N ALA A 48 13.25 -11.97 1.73
CA ALA A 48 13.43 -10.97 2.78
C ALA A 48 13.83 -11.56 4.14
N THR A 49 14.32 -12.81 4.16
CA THR A 49 14.82 -13.48 5.36
C THR A 49 16.22 -12.94 5.69
N ALA A 50 16.33 -12.13 6.73
CA ALA A 50 17.53 -11.33 7.03
C ALA A 50 18.83 -12.13 7.17
N ASP A 51 18.76 -13.37 7.64
CA ASP A 51 19.95 -14.23 7.85
C ASP A 51 20.14 -15.28 6.73
N SER A 52 19.36 -15.15 5.65
CA SER A 52 19.53 -16.02 4.47
C SER A 52 20.75 -15.61 3.65
N PRO A 53 21.52 -16.55 3.11
CA PRO A 53 22.57 -16.23 2.13
C PRO A 53 21.99 -15.62 0.83
N ASP A 54 20.72 -15.88 0.54
CA ASP A 54 19.98 -15.39 -0.63
C ASP A 54 19.12 -14.16 -0.29
N TYR A 55 19.48 -13.39 0.76
CA TYR A 55 18.77 -12.19 1.16
C TYR A 55 18.77 -11.15 0.03
N GLY A 56 17.61 -10.72 -0.44
CA GLY A 56 17.43 -9.83 -1.58
C GLY A 56 17.34 -10.54 -2.96
N ALA A 57 17.49 -11.87 -3.00
CA ALA A 57 17.38 -12.61 -4.26
C ALA A 57 15.92 -12.75 -4.73
N ILE A 58 15.72 -12.74 -6.05
CA ILE A 58 14.42 -13.06 -6.66
C ILE A 58 14.18 -14.57 -6.53
N VAL A 59 13.03 -14.93 -5.94
CA VAL A 59 12.61 -16.31 -5.71
C VAL A 59 11.67 -16.81 -6.79
N ALA A 60 10.68 -16.02 -7.12
CA ALA A 60 9.63 -16.37 -8.08
C ALA A 60 9.03 -15.11 -8.72
N SER A 61 8.24 -15.32 -9.74
CA SER A 61 7.36 -14.28 -10.29
C SER A 61 6.14 -14.90 -10.96
N MET A 62 5.02 -14.18 -10.91
CA MET A 62 3.74 -14.58 -11.51
C MET A 62 3.27 -13.48 -12.44
N PRO A 63 3.37 -13.66 -13.78
CA PRO A 63 2.83 -12.70 -14.73
C PRO A 63 1.30 -12.76 -14.72
N VAL A 64 0.66 -11.62 -14.99
CA VAL A 64 -0.78 -11.57 -15.24
C VAL A 64 -1.06 -11.57 -16.75
N ASP A 65 -2.32 -11.73 -17.11
CA ASP A 65 -2.81 -11.80 -18.49
C ASP A 65 -2.97 -10.42 -19.17
N ALA A 66 -2.23 -9.42 -18.71
CA ALA A 66 -2.31 -8.05 -19.20
C ALA A 66 -0.97 -7.31 -19.06
N ALA A 67 -0.75 -6.33 -19.92
CA ALA A 67 0.45 -5.48 -19.94
C ALA A 67 0.05 -4.01 -19.82
N GLY A 68 0.91 -3.20 -19.18
CA GLY A 68 0.72 -1.76 -19.09
C GLY A 68 -0.55 -1.35 -18.33
N THR A 69 -1.00 -2.18 -17.40
CA THR A 69 -2.24 -1.94 -16.62
C THR A 69 -2.06 -0.89 -15.55
N PHE A 70 -0.87 -0.39 -15.39
CA PHE A 70 -0.48 0.49 -14.31
C PHE A 70 -0.63 -0.19 -12.95
N PRO A 71 0.26 -1.17 -12.63
CA PRO A 71 0.36 -1.74 -11.29
C PRO A 71 0.41 -0.67 -10.23
N HIS A 72 -0.53 -0.73 -9.25
CA HIS A 72 -0.68 0.32 -8.25
C HIS A 72 -0.77 -0.26 -6.85
N HIS A 73 -1.91 -0.24 -6.18
CA HIS A 73 -2.01 -0.72 -4.80
C HIS A 73 -2.11 -2.25 -4.70
N THR A 74 -1.51 -2.78 -3.64
CA THR A 74 -1.88 -4.05 -3.00
C THR A 74 -2.63 -3.75 -1.71
N GLU A 75 -3.13 -4.78 -1.03
CA GLU A 75 -3.37 -4.66 0.41
C GLU A 75 -2.04 -4.28 1.09
N GLN A 76 -2.08 -3.51 2.18
CA GLN A 76 -0.86 -3.04 2.86
C GLN A 76 -0.23 -4.08 3.78
N GLU A 77 -1.03 -5.04 4.22
CA GLU A 77 -0.60 -6.16 5.04
C GLU A 77 -1.01 -7.46 4.36
N MET A 78 -0.15 -8.47 4.47
CA MET A 78 -0.47 -9.79 3.96
C MET A 78 -1.66 -10.39 4.72
N PRO A 79 -2.76 -10.74 4.05
CA PRO A 79 -3.91 -11.38 4.70
C PRO A 79 -3.57 -12.74 5.33
N ALA A 80 -4.29 -13.10 6.40
CA ALA A 80 -4.03 -14.33 7.16
C ALA A 80 -4.19 -15.62 6.33
N ASN A 81 -5.05 -15.59 5.30
CA ASN A 81 -5.26 -16.72 4.39
C ASN A 81 -4.21 -16.83 3.28
N GLY A 82 -3.25 -15.91 3.22
CA GLY A 82 -2.21 -15.90 2.18
C GLY A 82 -2.69 -15.43 0.80
N HIS A 83 -3.88 -14.85 0.70
CA HIS A 83 -4.41 -14.33 -0.56
C HIS A 83 -4.30 -12.81 -0.62
N LEU A 84 -3.68 -12.27 -1.66
CA LEU A 84 -3.40 -10.85 -1.84
C LEU A 84 -4.17 -10.27 -3.01
N LEU A 85 -4.85 -9.16 -2.78
CA LEU A 85 -5.45 -8.33 -3.84
C LEU A 85 -4.45 -7.29 -4.32
N ALA A 86 -4.39 -7.08 -5.65
CA ALA A 86 -3.57 -6.07 -6.29
C ALA A 86 -4.28 -5.49 -7.51
N ASN A 87 -4.21 -4.18 -7.74
CA ASN A 87 -4.86 -3.53 -8.87
C ASN A 87 -3.87 -3.08 -9.96
N GLY A 88 -4.31 -3.17 -11.20
CA GLY A 88 -3.79 -2.40 -12.33
C GLY A 88 -4.74 -1.23 -12.53
N PHE A 89 -4.41 -0.09 -11.93
CA PHE A 89 -5.34 1.03 -11.85
C PHE A 89 -5.76 1.55 -13.23
N GLY A 90 -4.80 1.72 -14.16
CA GLY A 90 -5.10 2.19 -15.51
C GLY A 90 -6.01 1.26 -16.32
N ALA A 91 -6.03 -0.04 -15.99
CA ALA A 91 -6.95 -1.00 -16.60
C ALA A 91 -8.27 -1.15 -15.81
N GLY A 92 -8.42 -0.50 -14.66
CA GLY A 92 -9.58 -0.66 -13.78
C GLY A 92 -9.77 -2.10 -13.33
N ARG A 93 -8.69 -2.88 -13.17
CA ARG A 93 -8.75 -4.32 -12.91
C ARG A 93 -7.99 -4.70 -11.65
N THR A 94 -8.54 -5.67 -10.93
CA THR A 94 -7.94 -6.27 -9.74
C THR A 94 -7.65 -7.74 -9.99
N TRP A 95 -6.52 -8.22 -9.49
CA TRP A 95 -6.16 -9.64 -9.42
C TRP A 95 -6.10 -10.10 -7.97
N LEU A 96 -6.47 -11.36 -7.76
CA LEU A 96 -6.31 -12.07 -6.49
C LEU A 96 -5.23 -13.14 -6.67
N PHE A 97 -4.20 -13.10 -5.83
CA PHE A 97 -3.10 -14.05 -5.81
C PHE A 97 -3.17 -14.97 -4.59
N ASP A 98 -2.86 -16.26 -4.76
CA ASP A 98 -2.53 -17.19 -3.70
C ASP A 98 -1.02 -17.22 -3.51
N LEU A 99 -0.57 -16.81 -2.33
CA LEU A 99 0.82 -16.66 -1.93
C LEU A 99 1.17 -17.56 -0.74
N THR A 100 0.33 -18.56 -0.45
CA THR A 100 0.56 -19.58 0.60
C THR A 100 1.82 -20.40 0.34
N ALA A 101 2.23 -20.53 -0.92
CA ALA A 101 3.50 -21.11 -1.35
C ALA A 101 4.32 -20.04 -2.10
N PRO A 102 5.13 -19.20 -1.43
CA PRO A 102 5.83 -18.07 -2.04
C PRO A 102 6.71 -18.41 -3.25
N ALA A 103 7.30 -19.61 -3.27
CA ALA A 103 8.10 -20.07 -4.41
C ALA A 103 7.25 -20.49 -5.64
N SER A 104 5.93 -20.54 -5.50
CA SER A 104 4.98 -20.95 -6.55
C SER A 104 3.69 -20.13 -6.47
N PRO A 105 3.77 -18.79 -6.62
CA PRO A 105 2.61 -17.91 -6.55
C PRO A 105 1.62 -18.25 -7.65
N LYS A 106 0.32 -18.10 -7.38
CA LYS A 106 -0.75 -18.39 -8.35
C LYS A 106 -1.72 -17.23 -8.44
N MET A 107 -2.19 -16.94 -9.63
CA MET A 107 -3.35 -16.07 -9.83
C MET A 107 -4.62 -16.88 -9.68
N LEU A 108 -5.51 -16.51 -8.76
CA LEU A 108 -6.77 -17.22 -8.49
C LEU A 108 -7.91 -16.72 -9.37
N THR A 109 -8.04 -15.42 -9.50
CA THR A 109 -9.09 -14.75 -10.27
C THR A 109 -8.74 -13.29 -10.52
N SER A 110 -9.54 -12.62 -11.32
CA SER A 110 -9.51 -11.16 -11.48
C SER A 110 -10.92 -10.62 -11.72
N PHE A 111 -11.10 -9.33 -11.45
CA PHE A 111 -12.35 -8.64 -11.70
C PHE A 111 -12.11 -7.18 -12.08
N THR A 112 -13.09 -6.56 -12.71
CA THR A 112 -13.09 -5.16 -13.13
C THR A 112 -14.16 -4.36 -12.35
N ALA A 113 -14.96 -3.54 -13.04
CA ALA A 113 -16.05 -2.77 -12.47
C ALA A 113 -17.01 -3.62 -11.63
N LYS A 114 -17.49 -3.08 -10.52
CA LYS A 114 -18.44 -3.71 -9.60
C LYS A 114 -19.53 -2.73 -9.19
N ALA A 115 -20.77 -3.21 -9.16
CA ALA A 115 -21.92 -2.46 -8.65
C ALA A 115 -22.12 -1.05 -9.27
N GLY A 116 -21.75 -0.89 -10.54
CA GLY A 116 -21.83 0.40 -11.24
C GLY A 116 -20.64 1.33 -10.97
N PHE A 117 -19.55 0.84 -10.38
CA PHE A 117 -18.31 1.58 -10.15
C PHE A 117 -17.11 0.89 -10.82
N SER A 118 -16.13 1.70 -11.23
CA SER A 118 -14.90 1.28 -11.90
C SER A 118 -13.65 1.81 -11.20
N HIS A 119 -12.49 1.28 -11.57
CA HIS A 119 -11.17 1.65 -11.05
C HIS A 119 -11.07 1.42 -9.53
N PRO A 120 -11.08 0.13 -9.09
CA PRO A 120 -10.84 -0.21 -7.69
C PRO A 120 -9.44 0.27 -7.28
N HIS A 121 -9.36 0.88 -6.06
CA HIS A 121 -8.13 1.52 -5.64
C HIS A 121 -7.54 0.92 -4.35
N SER A 122 -8.19 1.04 -3.22
CA SER A 122 -7.72 0.51 -1.94
C SER A 122 -8.57 -0.64 -1.44
N TYR A 123 -7.93 -1.61 -0.79
CA TYR A 123 -8.55 -2.82 -0.25
C TYR A 123 -8.26 -2.90 1.24
N VAL A 124 -9.31 -3.06 2.05
CA VAL A 124 -9.16 -3.24 3.50
C VAL A 124 -10.00 -4.43 3.95
N ARG A 125 -9.34 -5.42 4.55
CA ARG A 125 -10.01 -6.60 5.10
C ARG A 125 -10.77 -6.27 6.37
N LEU A 126 -12.00 -6.79 6.43
CA LEU A 126 -12.81 -6.81 7.64
C LEU A 126 -12.47 -8.04 8.49
N PRO A 127 -12.81 -8.04 9.79
CA PRO A 127 -12.51 -9.17 10.67
C PRO A 127 -13.06 -10.53 10.22
N ASN A 128 -14.13 -10.54 9.42
CA ASN A 128 -14.74 -11.75 8.84
C ASN A 128 -14.07 -12.22 7.53
N GLY A 129 -13.02 -11.54 7.08
CA GLY A 129 -12.30 -11.84 5.84
C GLY A 129 -12.89 -11.20 4.58
N GLU A 130 -14.05 -10.56 4.66
CA GLU A 130 -14.62 -9.75 3.57
C GLU A 130 -13.79 -8.50 3.35
N VAL A 131 -13.99 -7.82 2.21
CA VAL A 131 -13.15 -6.69 1.78
C VAL A 131 -14.01 -5.47 1.53
N LEU A 132 -13.62 -4.35 2.14
CA LEU A 132 -14.14 -3.04 1.79
C LEU A 132 -13.19 -2.38 0.80
N VAL A 133 -13.74 -1.94 -0.34
CA VAL A 133 -12.95 -1.44 -1.47
C VAL A 133 -13.44 -0.07 -1.89
N THR A 134 -12.50 0.83 -2.15
CA THR A 134 -12.80 2.11 -2.81
C THR A 134 -12.77 1.94 -4.32
N PHE A 135 -13.74 2.52 -4.99
CA PHE A 135 -13.78 2.63 -6.44
C PHE A 135 -13.79 4.11 -6.81
N GLN A 136 -12.88 4.50 -7.69
CA GLN A 136 -12.66 5.91 -8.00
C GLN A 136 -13.82 6.53 -8.78
N TYR A 137 -14.38 5.81 -9.78
CA TYR A 137 -15.31 6.38 -10.73
C TYR A 137 -16.58 5.55 -10.87
N ALA A 138 -17.66 6.18 -11.34
CA ALA A 138 -18.80 5.44 -11.86
C ALA A 138 -18.41 4.65 -13.12
N ASP A 139 -19.05 3.49 -13.32
CA ASP A 139 -18.81 2.63 -14.48
C ASP A 139 -19.21 3.31 -15.79
N GLY A 140 -18.50 2.97 -16.87
CA GLY A 140 -18.73 3.54 -18.22
C GLY A 140 -18.06 4.90 -18.45
N VAL A 141 -17.37 5.47 -17.46
CA VAL A 141 -16.54 6.66 -17.63
C VAL A 141 -15.10 6.19 -17.70
N GLY A 142 -14.52 6.17 -18.91
CA GLY A 142 -13.14 5.72 -19.10
C GLY A 142 -12.16 6.67 -18.44
N ALA A 143 -11.39 6.19 -17.46
CA ALA A 143 -10.15 6.84 -17.11
C ALA A 143 -9.22 6.76 -18.32
N THR A 144 -8.67 7.89 -18.71
CA THR A 144 -7.57 7.90 -19.66
C THR A 144 -6.36 7.32 -18.93
N THR A 145 -5.59 6.48 -19.62
CA THR A 145 -4.38 5.87 -19.06
C THR A 145 -3.35 6.95 -18.71
N HIS A 146 -3.22 7.28 -17.42
CA HIS A 146 -2.26 8.27 -16.95
C HIS A 146 -1.06 7.62 -16.26
N ASP A 147 0.09 8.23 -16.50
CA ASP A 147 1.37 7.82 -15.91
C ASP A 147 1.68 8.73 -14.71
N HIS A 148 1.54 8.22 -13.49
CA HIS A 148 1.97 8.92 -12.26
C HIS A 148 3.48 9.19 -12.19
N GLY A 149 4.24 8.94 -13.25
CA GLY A 149 5.61 9.44 -13.37
C GLY A 149 5.71 10.97 -13.35
N ALA A 150 4.57 11.68 -13.47
CA ALA A 150 4.51 13.13 -13.51
C ALA A 150 4.21 13.80 -12.15
N MET A 151 3.90 13.05 -11.08
CA MET A 151 3.69 13.66 -9.75
C MET A 151 4.97 14.16 -9.11
N ALA A 152 6.15 13.80 -9.62
CA ALA A 152 7.43 14.35 -9.21
C ALA A 152 7.90 15.44 -10.19
N GLY A 153 7.41 16.67 -10.03
CA GLY A 153 8.16 17.89 -10.41
C GLY A 153 8.29 18.25 -11.89
N ALA A 154 7.34 17.93 -12.77
CA ALA A 154 7.35 18.44 -14.14
C ALA A 154 6.45 19.66 -14.30
N ALA A 155 7.04 20.83 -14.41
CA ALA A 155 6.37 22.01 -14.98
C ALA A 155 5.86 21.66 -16.37
N SER A 156 4.55 21.78 -16.58
CA SER A 156 3.87 21.50 -17.83
C SER A 156 4.44 22.35 -18.95
N ALA A 157 4.93 21.71 -20.03
CA ALA A 157 5.20 22.42 -21.28
C ALA A 157 3.87 22.88 -21.88
N PRO A 158 3.75 24.13 -22.37
CA PRO A 158 2.53 24.62 -22.99
C PRO A 158 2.43 24.09 -24.42
N GLY A 159 1.39 23.30 -24.68
CA GLY A 159 1.05 22.99 -26.06
C GLY A 159 0.49 21.60 -26.34
N ALA A 160 -0.72 21.32 -25.87
CA ALA A 160 -1.72 20.53 -26.61
C ALA A 160 -3.07 20.78 -25.92
N ALA A 161 -3.97 21.51 -26.55
CA ALA A 161 -5.34 21.62 -26.11
C ALA A 161 -6.02 20.25 -26.29
N ALA A 162 -6.00 19.42 -25.24
CA ALA A 162 -6.85 18.25 -25.16
C ALA A 162 -8.29 18.73 -24.98
N ALA A 163 -9.19 18.22 -25.81
CA ALA A 163 -10.61 18.46 -25.68
C ALA A 163 -11.04 18.11 -24.26
N SER A 164 -11.64 19.06 -23.53
CA SER A 164 -12.11 18.87 -22.16
C SER A 164 -13.21 17.80 -22.16
N LYS A 165 -12.88 16.57 -21.82
CA LYS A 165 -13.88 15.59 -21.43
C LYS A 165 -14.45 16.04 -20.07
N ALA A 166 -15.78 15.90 -19.93
CA ALA A 166 -16.40 16.07 -18.62
C ALA A 166 -15.69 15.18 -17.60
N PRO A 167 -15.44 15.67 -16.37
CA PRO A 167 -14.79 14.85 -15.33
C PRO A 167 -15.60 13.57 -15.06
N PRO A 168 -14.93 12.47 -14.69
CA PRO A 168 -15.61 11.22 -14.36
C PRO A 168 -16.65 11.43 -13.26
N LEU A 169 -17.74 10.67 -13.32
CA LEU A 169 -18.74 10.72 -12.25
C LEU A 169 -18.17 10.09 -10.96
N THR A 170 -18.67 10.59 -9.84
CA THR A 170 -18.34 10.14 -8.49
C THR A 170 -18.32 8.62 -8.34
N GLY A 171 -17.29 8.10 -7.73
CA GLY A 171 -17.14 6.69 -7.40
C GLY A 171 -17.94 6.24 -6.17
N GLY A 172 -17.45 5.20 -5.49
CA GLY A 172 -18.17 4.66 -4.34
C GLY A 172 -17.36 3.67 -3.51
N LEU A 173 -18.00 3.15 -2.48
CA LEU A 173 -17.51 2.03 -1.69
C LEU A 173 -18.24 0.75 -2.07
N VAL A 174 -17.49 -0.37 -2.16
CA VAL A 174 -18.05 -1.69 -2.40
C VAL A 174 -17.56 -2.63 -1.30
N HIS A 175 -18.50 -3.27 -0.62
CA HIS A 175 -18.26 -4.37 0.30
C HIS A 175 -18.48 -5.67 -0.46
N MET A 176 -17.48 -6.54 -0.50
CA MET A 176 -17.49 -7.77 -1.27
C MET A 176 -16.64 -8.85 -0.63
N ASN A 177 -16.73 -10.09 -1.11
CA ASN A 177 -15.73 -11.10 -0.77
C ASN A 177 -14.44 -10.89 -1.61
N GLU A 178 -13.38 -11.60 -1.29
CA GLU A 178 -12.08 -11.46 -1.98
C GLU A 178 -12.14 -11.84 -3.47
N ARG A 179 -13.16 -12.58 -3.92
CA ARG A 179 -13.36 -12.96 -5.33
C ARG A 179 -14.14 -11.92 -6.13
N GLY A 180 -14.56 -10.83 -5.48
CA GLY A 180 -15.30 -9.75 -6.10
C GLY A 180 -16.80 -9.95 -6.16
N ASP A 181 -17.38 -10.91 -5.40
CA ASP A 181 -18.83 -11.04 -5.27
C ASP A 181 -19.33 -9.94 -4.32
N VAL A 182 -20.18 -9.07 -4.85
CA VAL A 182 -20.67 -7.88 -4.15
C VAL A 182 -21.69 -8.25 -3.08
N ILE A 183 -21.50 -7.76 -1.88
CA ILE A 183 -22.44 -7.88 -0.75
C ILE A 183 -23.31 -6.62 -0.69
N ARG A 184 -22.66 -5.45 -0.79
CA ARG A 184 -23.34 -4.15 -0.85
C ARG A 184 -22.44 -3.08 -1.45
N SER A 185 -23.02 -1.97 -1.86
CA SER A 185 -22.28 -0.82 -2.38
C SER A 185 -23.01 0.48 -2.09
N ALA A 186 -22.28 1.59 -2.10
CA ALA A 186 -22.86 2.92 -1.97
C ALA A 186 -22.03 3.95 -2.74
N SER A 187 -22.74 4.94 -3.34
CA SER A 187 -22.10 6.06 -4.03
C SER A 187 -21.50 7.04 -3.02
N ALA A 188 -20.31 7.55 -3.32
CA ALA A 188 -19.67 8.62 -2.57
C ALA A 188 -20.28 10.01 -2.82
N ARG A 189 -21.26 10.12 -3.69
CA ARG A 189 -21.96 11.39 -3.93
C ARG A 189 -22.72 11.83 -2.69
N ASP A 190 -22.40 13.02 -2.20
CA ASP A 190 -23.14 13.65 -1.12
C ASP A 190 -23.97 14.83 -1.67
N PRO A 191 -25.31 14.72 -1.71
CA PRO A 191 -26.16 15.80 -2.21
C PRO A 191 -26.17 17.05 -1.33
N ARG A 192 -25.63 16.97 -0.10
CA ARG A 192 -25.54 18.11 0.83
C ARG A 192 -24.38 19.04 0.55
N ILE A 193 -23.44 18.64 -0.31
CA ILE A 193 -22.30 19.46 -0.72
C ILE A 193 -22.43 19.84 -2.20
N ALA A 194 -22.00 21.06 -2.54
CA ALA A 194 -22.08 21.55 -3.91
C ALA A 194 -21.05 20.89 -4.85
N TYR A 195 -20.07 20.17 -4.31
CA TYR A 195 -19.04 19.52 -5.08
C TYR A 195 -19.47 18.12 -5.54
N PRO A 196 -19.68 17.90 -6.85
CA PRO A 196 -20.29 16.67 -7.34
C PRO A 196 -19.29 15.52 -7.57
N TYR A 197 -17.99 15.78 -7.48
CA TYR A 197 -16.93 14.85 -7.89
C TYR A 197 -16.15 14.35 -6.68
N ILE A 198 -16.58 13.24 -6.11
CA ILE A 198 -15.90 12.57 -4.99
C ILE A 198 -15.30 11.27 -5.50
N TYR A 199 -14.00 11.14 -5.38
CA TYR A 199 -13.23 9.98 -5.82
C TYR A 199 -12.60 9.29 -4.63
N PRO A 200 -13.25 8.25 -4.04
CA PRO A 200 -12.73 7.57 -2.86
C PRO A 200 -11.34 7.01 -3.14
N TYR A 201 -10.37 7.42 -2.32
CA TYR A 201 -8.98 6.97 -2.43
C TYR A 201 -8.68 5.82 -1.46
N HIS A 202 -8.75 6.07 -0.18
CA HIS A 202 -8.56 5.08 0.88
C HIS A 202 -9.82 4.94 1.73
N VAL A 203 -10.01 3.78 2.36
CA VAL A 203 -11.06 3.56 3.36
C VAL A 203 -10.49 2.91 4.60
N LEU A 204 -10.89 3.42 5.76
CA LEU A 204 -10.54 2.89 7.07
C LEU A 204 -11.82 2.43 7.79
N PRO A 205 -12.07 1.12 7.94
CA PRO A 205 -13.15 0.62 8.76
C PRO A 205 -12.84 0.74 10.26
N LEU A 206 -13.82 1.12 11.05
CA LEU A 206 -13.82 1.19 12.51
C LEU A 206 -14.95 0.33 13.06
N PRO A 207 -14.85 -1.00 13.06
CA PRO A 207 -15.95 -1.91 13.37
C PRO A 207 -16.50 -1.75 14.81
N ALA A 208 -15.63 -1.38 15.76
CA ALA A 208 -16.01 -1.19 17.16
C ALA A 208 -17.09 -0.11 17.38
N VAL A 209 -17.22 0.82 16.43
CA VAL A 209 -18.17 1.95 16.49
C VAL A 209 -19.07 2.01 15.26
N ASP A 210 -19.11 0.95 14.46
CA ASP A 210 -19.90 0.82 13.23
C ASP A 210 -19.67 1.97 12.24
N LEU A 211 -18.43 2.44 12.10
CA LEU A 211 -18.05 3.48 11.15
C LEU A 211 -17.04 2.99 10.12
N ALA A 212 -17.04 3.63 8.98
CA ALA A 212 -15.92 3.65 8.05
C ALA A 212 -15.65 5.10 7.64
N ILE A 213 -14.38 5.40 7.33
CA ILE A 213 -13.96 6.73 6.89
C ILE A 213 -13.29 6.58 5.54
N SER A 214 -13.64 7.40 4.56
CA SER A 214 -12.93 7.45 3.29
C SER A 214 -12.32 8.82 3.04
N SER A 215 -11.11 8.81 2.46
CA SER A 215 -10.44 9.97 1.88
C SER A 215 -10.77 10.09 0.39
N THR A 216 -10.40 11.21 -0.22
CA THR A 216 -10.74 11.48 -1.61
C THR A 216 -9.54 12.07 -2.34
N THR A 217 -9.16 11.47 -3.46
CA THR A 217 -8.13 11.99 -4.36
C THR A 217 -8.42 11.48 -5.76
N ASP A 218 -8.43 12.37 -6.73
CA ASP A 218 -8.51 11.99 -8.13
C ASP A 218 -7.17 11.43 -8.59
N MET A 219 -7.20 10.22 -9.14
CA MET A 219 -6.04 9.55 -9.71
C MET A 219 -5.86 9.85 -11.20
N ASP A 220 -6.79 10.60 -11.82
CA ASP A 220 -6.70 11.05 -13.20
C ASP A 220 -6.11 12.47 -13.29
N ASP A 221 -4.84 12.59 -13.61
CA ASP A 221 -4.11 13.85 -13.74
C ASP A 221 -4.62 14.74 -14.89
N GLY A 222 -5.38 14.19 -15.82
CA GLY A 222 -5.80 14.88 -17.04
C GLY A 222 -7.00 15.81 -16.86
N ASN A 223 -7.80 15.60 -15.84
CA ASN A 223 -9.07 16.31 -15.61
C ASN A 223 -9.11 17.02 -14.25
N LYS A 224 -8.11 17.77 -13.91
CA LYS A 224 -8.08 18.50 -12.64
C LYS A 224 -9.23 19.51 -12.48
N PRO A 225 -10.39 19.11 -11.94
CA PRO A 225 -11.12 20.06 -11.15
C PRO A 225 -10.72 19.80 -9.70
N ALA A 226 -9.69 20.43 -9.25
CA ALA A 226 -9.60 20.70 -7.86
C ALA A 226 -9.27 19.52 -6.90
N THR A 227 -8.40 19.77 -6.13
CA THR A 227 -8.24 19.68 -4.70
C THR A 227 -9.25 18.77 -4.02
N SER A 228 -8.81 17.56 -3.76
CA SER A 228 -9.61 16.60 -3.01
C SER A 228 -9.30 16.74 -1.53
N GLU A 229 -9.98 17.70 -0.87
CA GLU A 229 -9.85 17.95 0.58
C GLU A 229 -10.91 17.22 1.41
N TRP A 230 -11.77 16.41 0.79
CA TRP A 230 -12.93 15.82 1.45
C TRP A 230 -12.61 14.54 2.20
N ILE A 231 -13.20 14.41 3.38
CA ILE A 231 -13.28 13.18 4.19
C ILE A 231 -14.76 12.82 4.33
N GLN A 232 -15.08 11.53 4.15
CA GLN A 232 -16.43 11.02 4.28
C GLN A 232 -16.54 10.01 5.41
N ILE A 233 -17.64 10.06 6.15
CA ILE A 233 -17.97 9.13 7.24
C ILE A 233 -19.19 8.32 6.82
N TRP A 234 -19.06 7.01 6.95
CA TRP A 234 -20.05 6.03 6.57
C TRP A 234 -20.46 5.19 7.78
N ARG A 235 -21.69 4.72 7.81
CA ARG A 235 -22.05 3.59 8.66
C ARG A 235 -21.52 2.32 8.00
N LEU A 236 -20.69 1.56 8.74
CA LEU A 236 -20.01 0.39 8.17
C LEU A 236 -21.00 -0.75 7.87
N SER A 237 -22.01 -0.94 8.72
CA SER A 237 -22.95 -2.06 8.61
C SER A 237 -23.83 -2.04 7.37
N ASP A 238 -24.10 -0.86 6.78
CA ASP A 238 -24.97 -0.72 5.61
C ASP A 238 -24.42 0.18 4.50
N LEU A 239 -23.23 0.77 4.70
CA LEU A 239 -22.58 1.76 3.83
C LEU A 239 -23.40 3.03 3.63
N THR A 240 -24.26 3.41 4.57
CA THR A 240 -24.93 4.71 4.53
C THR A 240 -23.92 5.84 4.71
N LEU A 241 -23.86 6.77 3.76
CA LEU A 241 -23.04 7.97 3.88
C LEU A 241 -23.66 8.91 4.92
N LEU A 242 -22.98 9.06 6.05
CA LEU A 242 -23.46 9.85 7.19
C LEU A 242 -23.10 11.32 7.01
N LYS A 243 -21.83 11.61 6.70
CA LYS A 243 -21.32 12.99 6.58
C LYS A 243 -20.16 13.08 5.61
N SER A 244 -20.02 14.27 5.03
CA SER A 244 -18.79 14.72 4.36
C SER A 244 -18.33 16.03 4.98
N PHE A 245 -17.02 16.22 5.13
CA PHE A 245 -16.42 17.48 5.57
C PHE A 245 -15.08 17.68 4.89
N ALA A 246 -14.73 18.95 4.66
CA ALA A 246 -13.45 19.33 4.09
C ALA A 246 -12.39 19.54 5.19
N LEU A 247 -11.15 19.21 4.90
CA LEU A 247 -10.02 19.61 5.71
C LEU A 247 -9.75 21.12 5.48
N ALA A 248 -9.38 21.81 6.55
CA ALA A 248 -9.00 23.22 6.44
C ALA A 248 -7.55 23.38 5.97
N PRO A 249 -7.20 24.46 5.24
CA PRO A 249 -5.82 24.75 4.89
C PRO A 249 -4.89 24.77 6.10
N GLY A 250 -3.71 24.18 5.94
CA GLY A 250 -2.61 24.33 6.89
C GLY A 250 -1.81 25.62 6.64
N PRO A 251 -0.65 25.79 7.31
CA PRO A 251 0.15 27.03 7.25
C PRO A 251 0.66 27.41 5.85
N ARG A 252 0.90 26.42 4.96
CA ARG A 252 1.30 26.70 3.57
C ARG A 252 0.12 27.02 2.66
N GLY A 253 -1.10 26.71 3.10
CA GLY A 253 -2.34 26.95 2.37
C GLY A 253 -2.79 25.81 1.47
N ASP A 254 -1.97 24.78 1.28
CA ASP A 254 -2.27 23.66 0.37
C ASP A 254 -2.17 22.25 1.00
N GLU A 255 -1.75 22.16 2.27
CA GLU A 255 -1.54 20.87 2.95
C GLU A 255 -2.80 20.02 3.05
N HIS A 256 -3.99 20.62 3.01
CA HIS A 256 -5.27 19.93 3.09
C HIS A 256 -5.66 19.18 1.81
N GLN A 257 -4.96 19.45 0.71
CA GLN A 257 -5.32 18.95 -0.61
C GLN A 257 -4.78 17.54 -0.87
N PHE A 258 -5.53 16.75 -1.67
CA PHE A 258 -5.21 15.39 -2.06
C PHE A 258 -5.12 14.46 -0.84
N THR A 259 -6.27 14.30 -0.15
CA THR A 259 -6.35 13.42 1.02
C THR A 259 -6.03 11.98 0.63
N GLY A 260 -5.05 11.40 1.28
CA GLY A 260 -4.51 10.08 0.99
C GLY A 260 -4.89 9.05 2.04
N GLU A 261 -3.89 8.42 2.63
CA GLU A 261 -4.08 7.33 3.58
C GLU A 261 -4.66 7.78 4.92
N LEU A 262 -5.55 6.96 5.44
CA LEU A 262 -6.12 7.09 6.77
C LEU A 262 -5.53 6.00 7.66
N ARG A 263 -5.10 6.34 8.88
CA ARG A 263 -4.57 5.36 9.83
C ARG A 263 -5.19 5.55 11.20
N LEU A 264 -5.70 4.45 11.75
CA LEU A 264 -6.06 4.37 13.17
C LEU A 264 -4.78 4.42 14.01
N LEU A 265 -4.75 5.29 15.01
CA LEU A 265 -3.59 5.43 15.88
C LEU A 265 -3.55 4.31 16.94
N PRO A 266 -2.40 4.08 17.59
CA PRO A 266 -2.23 3.02 18.59
C PRO A 266 -3.17 3.14 19.80
N ASP A 267 -3.75 4.31 20.05
CA ASP A 267 -4.75 4.53 21.09
C ASP A 267 -6.12 3.87 20.78
N GLY A 268 -6.30 3.33 19.55
CA GLY A 268 -7.51 2.69 19.09
C GLY A 268 -8.72 3.60 18.90
N LYS A 269 -8.51 4.93 18.92
CA LYS A 269 -9.58 5.94 18.88
C LYS A 269 -9.31 7.06 17.88
N SER A 270 -8.08 7.58 17.88
CA SER A 270 -7.68 8.69 17.03
C SER A 270 -7.36 8.20 15.63
N VAL A 271 -7.65 9.00 14.62
CA VAL A 271 -7.35 8.72 13.23
C VAL A 271 -6.54 9.87 12.65
N TYR A 272 -5.44 9.54 11.99
CA TYR A 272 -4.78 10.48 11.11
C TYR A 272 -5.25 10.34 9.67
N ALA A 273 -5.45 11.49 9.03
CA ALA A 273 -5.51 11.62 7.57
C ALA A 273 -4.22 12.29 7.10
N HIS A 274 -3.50 11.63 6.24
CA HIS A 274 -2.36 12.22 5.54
C HIS A 274 -2.83 12.77 4.20
N THR A 275 -2.07 13.72 3.63
CA THR A 275 -2.31 14.26 2.30
C THR A 275 -1.05 14.18 1.44
N PHE A 276 -1.22 14.04 0.12
CA PHE A 276 -0.08 14.06 -0.81
C PHE A 276 0.63 15.41 -0.84
N ASN A 277 -0.04 16.50 -0.45
CA ASN A 277 0.60 17.78 -0.21
C ASN A 277 1.28 17.86 1.18
N CYS A 278 1.59 16.71 1.79
CA CYS A 278 2.41 16.59 2.97
C CYS A 278 1.83 17.22 4.24
N GLY A 279 0.51 17.29 4.35
CA GLY A 279 -0.21 17.61 5.57
C GLY A 279 -0.55 16.36 6.38
N LEU A 280 -0.59 16.48 7.69
CA LEU A 280 -1.09 15.48 8.62
C LEU A 280 -2.20 16.10 9.46
N TYR A 281 -3.36 15.45 9.49
CA TYR A 281 -4.58 15.94 10.14
C TYR A 281 -5.08 14.92 11.14
N LEU A 282 -5.36 15.35 12.35
CA LEU A 282 -6.01 14.54 13.36
C LEU A 282 -7.53 14.69 13.21
N LEU A 283 -8.19 13.59 12.86
CA LEU A 283 -9.64 13.57 12.71
C LEU A 283 -10.32 13.44 14.08
N ARG A 284 -11.34 14.25 14.29
CA ARG A 284 -12.05 14.37 15.56
C ARG A 284 -13.55 14.30 15.37
N ASP A 285 -14.25 13.89 16.42
CA ASP A 285 -15.72 13.84 16.52
C ASP A 285 -16.38 13.00 15.40
N LEU A 286 -15.72 11.91 15.01
CA LEU A 286 -16.13 11.09 13.86
C LEU A 286 -17.53 10.49 14.00
N GLY A 287 -17.95 10.11 15.22
CA GLY A 287 -19.31 9.66 15.53
C GLY A 287 -20.25 10.78 16.00
N GLY A 288 -19.75 12.01 16.13
CA GLY A 288 -20.48 13.12 16.73
C GLY A 288 -21.11 14.08 15.72
N PRO A 289 -21.64 15.20 16.21
CA PRO A 289 -22.35 16.15 15.36
C PRO A 289 -21.45 16.99 14.44
N GLN A 290 -20.18 17.20 14.80
CA GLN A 290 -19.27 18.12 14.12
C GLN A 290 -17.91 17.48 13.81
N PRO A 291 -17.86 16.45 12.94
CA PRO A 291 -16.60 15.86 12.55
C PRO A 291 -15.72 16.88 11.83
N ARG A 292 -14.43 16.85 12.13
CA ARG A 292 -13.44 17.76 11.57
C ARG A 292 -12.06 17.15 11.56
N GLY A 293 -11.18 17.67 10.70
CA GLY A 293 -9.75 17.42 10.71
C GLY A 293 -9.00 18.63 11.27
N THR A 294 -8.19 18.42 12.30
CA THR A 294 -7.29 19.44 12.86
C THR A 294 -5.90 19.23 12.28
N PHE A 295 -5.35 20.22 11.64
CA PHE A 295 -3.96 20.21 11.17
C PHE A 295 -3.02 20.03 12.37
N VAL A 296 -2.07 19.07 12.28
CA VAL A 296 -1.11 18.81 13.36
C VAL A 296 0.34 18.90 12.90
N LYS A 297 0.63 18.62 11.61
CA LYS A 297 2.00 18.67 11.10
C LYS A 297 2.03 18.88 9.58
N SER A 298 3.04 19.60 9.14
CA SER A 298 3.50 19.63 7.74
C SER A 298 4.86 18.93 7.67
N PHE A 299 4.99 17.99 6.70
CA PHE A 299 6.31 17.48 6.35
C PHE A 299 6.98 18.48 5.41
N GLN A 300 8.31 18.60 5.52
CA GLN A 300 9.07 19.30 4.50
C GLN A 300 8.97 18.52 3.18
N GLY A 301 8.91 19.24 2.07
CA GLY A 301 8.79 18.63 0.76
C GLY A 301 7.37 18.59 0.20
N ARG A 302 7.19 17.79 -0.83
CA ARG A 302 5.96 17.59 -1.61
C ARG A 302 5.83 16.12 -1.96
N ASP A 303 4.63 15.75 -2.42
CA ASP A 303 4.33 14.41 -2.91
C ASP A 303 4.56 13.31 -1.86
N CYS A 304 4.11 13.56 -0.62
CA CYS A 304 4.22 12.59 0.46
C CYS A 304 3.55 11.26 0.06
N GLY A 305 4.29 10.18 0.19
CA GLY A 305 3.84 8.84 -0.22
C GLY A 305 3.00 8.14 0.84
N VAL A 306 2.78 6.84 0.63
CA VAL A 306 1.92 5.98 1.46
C VAL A 306 2.62 5.61 2.78
N PRO A 307 2.12 6.08 3.93
CA PRO A 307 2.75 5.88 5.24
C PRO A 307 2.30 4.60 5.93
N VAL A 308 3.07 4.20 6.95
CA VAL A 308 2.71 3.15 7.92
C VAL A 308 2.98 3.61 9.35
N ILE A 309 2.45 2.86 10.34
CA ILE A 309 2.70 3.11 11.76
C ILE A 309 3.42 1.90 12.36
N SER A 310 4.61 2.13 12.92
CA SER A 310 5.38 1.16 13.70
C SER A 310 5.32 1.53 15.18
N GLY A 311 4.58 0.76 15.99
CA GLY A 311 4.34 1.14 17.39
C GLY A 311 3.67 2.50 17.50
N HIS A 312 4.36 3.48 18.06
CA HIS A 312 3.90 4.88 18.13
C HIS A 312 4.71 5.82 17.22
N TYR A 313 5.29 5.27 16.15
CA TYR A 313 6.01 6.04 15.15
C TYR A 313 5.28 6.00 13.80
N TRP A 314 4.94 7.17 13.29
CA TRP A 314 4.46 7.36 11.93
C TRP A 314 5.66 7.43 11.00
N LEU A 315 5.68 6.59 9.98
CA LEU A 315 6.75 6.50 8.99
C LEU A 315 6.25 7.06 7.66
N GLN A 316 6.76 8.22 7.26
CA GLN A 316 6.31 8.94 6.08
C GLN A 316 7.37 8.92 4.98
N PRO A 317 7.12 8.24 3.84
CA PRO A 317 7.92 8.44 2.64
C PRO A 317 7.70 9.84 2.07
N VAL A 318 8.79 10.55 1.78
CA VAL A 318 8.76 11.90 1.18
C VAL A 318 9.64 11.92 -0.06
N PRO A 319 9.08 11.69 -1.27
CA PRO A 319 9.82 11.56 -2.52
C PRO A 319 10.72 12.76 -2.83
N SER A 320 10.23 13.97 -2.65
CA SER A 320 10.97 15.21 -2.94
C SER A 320 12.16 15.47 -1.99
N LEU A 321 12.24 14.73 -0.88
CA LEU A 321 13.38 14.74 0.03
C LEU A 321 14.24 13.49 -0.12
N HIS A 322 13.87 12.56 -1.01
CA HIS A 322 14.51 11.26 -1.14
C HIS A 322 14.60 10.50 0.19
N ALA A 323 13.59 10.64 1.05
CA ALA A 323 13.67 10.26 2.46
C ALA A 323 12.48 9.48 2.98
N LEU A 324 12.72 8.68 4.02
CA LEU A 324 11.72 8.19 4.95
C LEU A 324 11.89 8.93 6.28
N VAL A 325 10.81 9.54 6.76
CA VAL A 325 10.78 10.34 7.99
C VAL A 325 10.00 9.59 9.07
N SER A 326 10.57 9.46 10.25
CA SER A 326 9.94 8.90 11.45
C SER A 326 9.46 10.01 12.37
N VAL A 327 8.20 9.93 12.80
CA VAL A 327 7.54 10.92 13.65
C VAL A 327 6.95 10.22 14.87
N ASP A 328 7.34 10.63 16.06
CA ASP A 328 6.70 10.20 17.31
C ASP A 328 5.28 10.78 17.39
N ILE A 329 4.30 9.90 17.50
CA ILE A 329 2.86 10.21 17.57
C ILE A 329 2.25 9.80 18.91
N SER A 330 3.08 9.65 19.97
CA SER A 330 2.58 9.37 21.34
C SER A 330 1.64 10.45 21.83
N ASP A 331 1.89 11.71 21.44
CA ASP A 331 0.94 12.81 21.55
C ASP A 331 0.40 13.14 20.15
N PRO A 332 -0.84 12.71 19.83
CA PRO A 332 -1.41 12.95 18.51
C PRO A 332 -1.66 14.42 18.16
N GLU A 333 -1.66 15.31 19.14
CA GLU A 333 -1.84 16.74 18.89
C GLU A 333 -0.51 17.44 18.53
N HIS A 334 0.61 16.85 18.98
CA HIS A 334 1.95 17.45 18.82
C HIS A 334 2.97 16.43 18.30
N PRO A 335 2.75 15.86 17.09
CA PRO A 335 3.66 14.87 16.52
C PRO A 335 5.05 15.46 16.26
N ARG A 336 6.11 14.73 16.64
CA ARG A 336 7.50 15.20 16.59
C ARG A 336 8.34 14.31 15.69
N GLU A 337 9.08 14.91 14.77
CA GLU A 337 10.08 14.19 13.99
C GLU A 337 11.22 13.72 14.88
N VAL A 338 11.60 12.45 14.76
CA VAL A 338 12.64 11.83 15.59
C VAL A 338 13.78 11.26 14.78
N SER A 339 13.55 10.87 13.53
CA SER A 339 14.59 10.29 12.68
C SER A 339 14.25 10.47 11.21
N THR A 340 15.30 10.59 10.38
CA THR A 340 15.17 10.61 8.92
C THR A 340 16.31 9.81 8.31
N VAL A 341 16.00 8.95 7.34
CA VAL A 341 16.98 8.32 6.47
C VAL A 341 16.77 8.79 5.04
N THR A 342 17.87 9.10 4.35
CA THR A 342 17.84 9.46 2.94
C THR A 342 18.33 8.28 2.09
N PHE A 343 17.74 8.14 0.92
CA PHE A 343 18.14 7.16 -0.10
C PHE A 343 19.13 7.80 -1.08
N GLY A 344 19.15 7.56 -2.33
CA GLY A 344 19.97 8.32 -3.29
C GLY A 344 19.18 9.48 -3.89
N ASP A 345 19.85 10.48 -4.43
CA ASP A 345 19.22 11.67 -5.04
C ASP A 345 18.31 11.32 -6.24
N ASP A 346 18.47 10.12 -6.79
CA ASP A 346 17.67 9.54 -7.87
C ASP A 346 16.48 8.72 -7.39
N GLU A 347 16.29 8.57 -6.07
CA GLU A 347 15.20 7.78 -5.48
C GLU A 347 14.02 8.65 -5.06
N GLY A 348 12.80 8.15 -5.29
CA GLY A 348 11.56 8.81 -4.87
C GLY A 348 10.71 7.87 -4.00
N PRO A 349 11.05 7.69 -2.71
CA PRO A 349 10.33 6.77 -1.84
C PRO A 349 8.85 7.13 -1.77
N HIS A 350 7.99 6.17 -2.08
CA HIS A 350 6.55 6.44 -2.20
C HIS A 350 5.69 5.47 -1.40
N TRP A 351 5.98 4.17 -1.45
CA TRP A 351 5.21 3.15 -0.74
C TRP A 351 5.99 2.62 0.44
N ALA A 352 5.35 2.50 1.60
CA ALA A 352 5.88 1.83 2.76
C ALA A 352 4.97 0.70 3.23
N ALA A 353 5.55 -0.44 3.66
CA ALA A 353 4.82 -1.53 4.31
C ALA A 353 5.69 -2.20 5.38
N LEU A 354 5.07 -2.60 6.49
CA LEU A 354 5.76 -3.21 7.62
C LEU A 354 5.82 -4.73 7.52
N ASP A 355 6.87 -5.32 8.07
CA ASP A 355 6.89 -6.75 8.36
C ASP A 355 6.04 -7.07 9.60
N ALA A 356 5.78 -8.35 9.84
CA ALA A 356 4.97 -8.81 10.98
C ALA A 356 5.55 -8.42 12.35
N SER A 357 6.85 -8.14 12.45
CA SER A 357 7.48 -7.67 13.69
C SER A 357 7.24 -6.19 13.96
N GLY A 358 6.82 -5.42 12.95
CA GLY A 358 6.72 -3.97 12.99
C GLY A 358 8.08 -3.25 13.10
N ARG A 359 9.20 -3.96 12.87
CA ARG A 359 10.56 -3.42 13.03
C ARG A 359 11.31 -3.22 11.72
N ARG A 360 10.79 -3.76 10.64
CA ARG A 360 11.34 -3.56 9.30
C ARG A 360 10.25 -3.00 8.40
N VAL A 361 10.60 -1.98 7.68
CA VAL A 361 9.72 -1.38 6.67
C VAL A 361 10.37 -1.52 5.30
N VAL A 362 9.61 -2.07 4.33
CA VAL A 362 10.01 -1.99 2.94
C VAL A 362 9.58 -0.64 2.40
N VAL A 363 10.50 0.00 1.67
CA VAL A 363 10.22 1.27 0.98
C VAL A 363 10.59 1.08 -0.48
N ASN A 364 9.68 1.42 -1.38
CA ASN A 364 9.97 1.44 -2.80
C ASN A 364 9.88 2.83 -3.39
N SER A 365 10.57 3.01 -4.49
CA SER A 365 10.52 4.21 -5.31
C SER A 365 9.44 4.04 -6.38
N ALA A 366 8.51 4.98 -6.47
CA ALA A 366 7.50 4.99 -7.52
C ALA A 366 7.80 6.14 -8.50
N GLY A 367 8.20 5.80 -9.70
CA GLY A 367 8.36 6.79 -10.79
C GLY A 367 9.78 7.20 -11.16
N SER A 368 10.71 7.23 -10.24
CA SER A 368 12.11 7.55 -10.54
C SER A 368 12.91 6.32 -10.96
N LYS A 369 14.08 6.55 -11.52
CA LYS A 369 15.09 5.53 -11.82
C LYS A 369 16.25 5.66 -10.82
N PRO A 370 16.89 4.56 -10.40
CA PRO A 370 16.61 3.15 -10.70
C PRO A 370 15.56 2.61 -9.70
N ASN A 371 14.51 1.98 -10.13
CA ASN A 371 13.48 1.40 -9.26
C ASN A 371 14.11 0.41 -8.26
N ARG A 372 14.27 0.84 -7.00
CA ARG A 372 14.83 0.04 -5.92
C ARG A 372 13.82 -0.20 -4.81
N LEU A 373 13.99 -1.33 -4.17
CA LEU A 373 13.36 -1.64 -2.90
C LEU A 373 14.42 -1.52 -1.80
N TYR A 374 14.08 -0.84 -0.73
CA TYR A 374 14.91 -0.75 0.47
C TYR A 374 14.19 -1.42 1.63
N ILE A 375 14.95 -2.04 2.53
CA ILE A 375 14.47 -2.37 3.87
C ILE A 375 15.13 -1.39 4.84
N VAL A 376 14.30 -0.77 5.68
CA VAL A 376 14.72 0.15 6.73
C VAL A 376 14.34 -0.47 8.07
N ASN A 377 15.30 -0.56 8.98
CA ASN A 377 15.06 -0.99 10.34
C ASN A 377 14.52 0.18 11.17
N VAL A 378 13.58 -0.11 12.05
CA VAL A 378 12.96 0.83 12.98
C VAL A 378 13.29 0.38 14.40
N ASP A 379 13.96 1.22 15.18
CA ASP A 379 14.11 0.97 16.61
C ASP A 379 12.77 1.26 17.33
N PRO A 380 12.13 0.27 17.94
CA PRO A 380 10.80 0.43 18.52
C PRO A 380 10.77 1.32 19.77
N SER A 381 11.93 1.61 20.38
CA SER A 381 12.02 2.44 21.58
C SER A 381 12.31 3.92 21.29
N THR A 382 12.96 4.21 20.17
CA THR A 382 13.39 5.57 19.82
C THR A 382 12.81 6.09 18.50
N GLY A 383 12.25 5.21 17.67
CA GLY A 383 11.83 5.53 16.31
C GLY A 383 12.99 5.80 15.35
N THR A 384 14.23 5.50 15.77
CA THR A 384 15.41 5.70 14.93
C THR A 384 15.36 4.76 13.72
N LEU A 385 15.64 5.32 12.55
CA LEU A 385 15.66 4.61 11.28
C LEU A 385 17.10 4.28 10.87
N SER A 386 17.31 3.12 10.27
CA SER A 386 18.56 2.76 9.59
C SER A 386 18.30 1.87 8.38
N ILE A 387 18.96 2.15 7.26
CA ILE A 387 18.86 1.31 6.07
C ILE A 387 19.52 -0.04 6.36
N ASP A 388 18.86 -1.15 6.02
CA ASP A 388 19.52 -2.47 6.07
C ASP A 388 20.45 -2.62 4.87
N GLU A 389 21.75 -2.40 5.11
CA GLU A 389 22.78 -2.47 4.07
C GLU A 389 23.00 -3.88 3.52
N ARG A 390 22.53 -4.93 4.22
CA ARG A 390 22.63 -6.32 3.76
C ARG A 390 21.57 -6.65 2.72
N PHE A 391 20.41 -5.93 2.73
CA PHE A 391 19.39 -6.07 1.70
C PHE A 391 19.84 -5.36 0.43
N ARG A 392 20.50 -6.10 -0.47
CA ARG A 392 21.09 -5.54 -1.69
C ARG A 392 21.28 -6.60 -2.76
N ASP A 393 21.50 -6.15 -3.98
CA ASP A 393 21.88 -7.02 -5.10
C ASP A 393 23.23 -7.73 -4.81
N ALA A 394 23.35 -8.99 -5.21
CA ALA A 394 24.57 -9.74 -5.09
C ALA A 394 25.73 -9.00 -5.80
N GLY A 395 26.85 -8.81 -5.09
CA GLY A 395 28.03 -8.09 -5.60
C GLY A 395 27.90 -6.55 -5.62
N SER A 396 26.77 -5.97 -5.22
CA SER A 396 26.62 -4.51 -5.08
C SER A 396 27.11 -4.02 -3.72
N SER A 397 27.73 -2.85 -3.69
CA SER A 397 28.00 -2.11 -2.44
C SER A 397 26.85 -1.18 -2.05
N ARG A 398 25.93 -0.86 -2.99
CA ARG A 398 24.79 0.00 -2.75
C ARG A 398 23.66 -0.81 -2.07
N PRO A 399 23.08 -0.36 -0.95
CA PRO A 399 21.92 -1.00 -0.36
C PRO A 399 20.70 -0.92 -1.27
N GLY A 400 19.72 -1.77 -0.98
CA GLY A 400 18.51 -1.93 -1.78
C GLY A 400 18.68 -2.85 -2.98
N VAL A 401 17.59 -3.50 -3.36
CA VAL A 401 17.52 -4.41 -4.52
C VAL A 401 16.94 -3.64 -5.70
N THR A 402 17.67 -3.57 -6.80
CA THR A 402 17.17 -2.94 -8.03
C THR A 402 16.21 -3.85 -8.77
N LEU A 403 15.20 -3.27 -9.41
CA LEU A 403 14.29 -3.97 -10.30
C LEU A 403 14.62 -3.69 -11.79
N THR A 404 15.67 -2.90 -12.04
CA THR A 404 16.17 -2.58 -13.37
C THR A 404 17.17 -3.64 -13.83
N GLY A 405 17.05 -4.09 -15.07
CA GLY A 405 17.97 -5.03 -15.69
C GLY A 405 17.95 -6.45 -15.10
N LYS A 406 16.92 -6.80 -14.35
CA LYS A 406 16.72 -8.15 -13.82
C LYS A 406 16.11 -9.07 -14.88
N VAL A 407 16.46 -10.35 -14.81
CA VAL A 407 15.76 -11.42 -15.49
C VAL A 407 14.83 -12.09 -14.49
N TRP A 408 13.54 -11.96 -14.72
CA TRP A 408 12.51 -12.52 -13.84
C TRP A 408 12.22 -13.98 -14.25
N PRO A 409 11.85 -14.86 -13.31
CA PRO A 409 11.60 -16.28 -13.59
C PRO A 409 10.58 -16.58 -14.69
N HIS A 410 9.65 -15.66 -14.97
CA HIS A 410 8.69 -15.80 -16.07
C HIS A 410 9.22 -15.32 -17.44
N GLY A 411 10.51 -14.95 -17.53
CA GLY A 411 11.19 -14.59 -18.77
C GLY A 411 11.24 -13.09 -19.08
N PHE A 412 10.59 -12.23 -18.31
CA PHE A 412 10.72 -10.79 -18.48
C PHE A 412 12.14 -10.32 -18.13
N SER A 413 12.70 -9.45 -18.95
CA SER A 413 13.95 -8.74 -18.68
C SER A 413 13.80 -7.28 -19.11
N GLY A 414 14.16 -6.34 -18.21
CA GLY A 414 13.99 -4.91 -18.50
C GLY A 414 13.91 -4.09 -17.22
N GLU A 415 13.25 -2.96 -17.31
CA GLU A 415 12.93 -2.13 -16.15
C GLU A 415 11.54 -2.49 -15.61
N ALA A 416 11.48 -3.08 -14.42
CA ALA A 416 10.24 -3.23 -13.70
C ALA A 416 9.99 -2.02 -12.81
N LYS A 417 8.77 -1.48 -12.85
CA LYS A 417 8.31 -0.38 -12.01
C LYS A 417 7.44 -0.96 -10.89
N PRO A 418 7.92 -0.98 -9.63
CA PRO A 418 7.13 -1.44 -8.50
C PRO A 418 6.16 -0.37 -8.01
N HIS A 419 5.07 -0.80 -7.34
CA HIS A 419 4.26 0.09 -6.53
C HIS A 419 3.83 -0.61 -5.23
N GLY A 420 2.70 -1.32 -5.17
CA GLY A 420 2.31 -2.06 -3.98
C GLY A 420 3.34 -3.14 -3.63
N THR A 421 3.80 -3.15 -2.39
CA THR A 421 4.78 -4.14 -1.90
C THR A 421 4.41 -4.51 -0.47
N VAL A 422 4.41 -5.80 -0.16
CA VAL A 422 4.02 -6.31 1.15
C VAL A 422 4.92 -7.45 1.59
N PHE A 423 5.20 -7.54 2.90
CA PHE A 423 5.88 -8.70 3.46
C PHE A 423 4.96 -9.92 3.57
N SER A 424 5.51 -11.12 3.46
CA SER A 424 4.83 -12.35 3.92
C SER A 424 4.60 -12.29 5.44
N ARG A 425 3.64 -13.06 5.89
CA ARG A 425 3.45 -13.30 7.34
C ARG A 425 4.46 -14.28 7.89
#